data_bb2374c18fd632ca7126503c217fa9ee
#
_entry.id   bb2374c18fd632ca7126503c217fa9ee
#
_cell.length_a   1.000
_cell.length_b   1.000
_cell.length_c   1.000
_cell.angle_alpha   90.00
_cell.angle_beta   90.00
_cell.angle_gamma   90.00
#
_symmetry.space_group_name_H-M   'P 1'
#
loop_
_entity.id
_entity.type
_entity.pdbx_description
1 polymer ?
#
loop_
_entity_poly.entity_id
_entity_poly.type
_entity_poly.pdbx_seq_one_letter_code
_entity_poly.pdbx_strand_id
1 'polypeptide(L)'
;GNDDRLLVVIGPCSIHDPVAAKEYATRLLALREELKDELEIVMRVYFEKPRTTVGWKGLINDPHMDNSFQINDGLRIARKLLLDINDSGLPAAGEFLDMITPQYLADLMSWGAIGARTTESQVHRELASGLSCPVGFKNGTDGTIKVAIDAINAAGAPHCFLSVTKWGHSAIVNTSGNGDCHIILRGGKEPNYSAKHV
;
A
#
# COMPACT_ATOMS: atom_id res chain seq x y z
N GLY A 1 0.08 15.44 -14.06
CA GLY A 1 -0.87 15.10 -15.12
C GLY A 1 -1.86 16.22 -15.36
N ASN A 2 -2.76 16.06 -16.32
CA ASN A 2 -3.78 17.06 -16.65
C ASN A 2 -5.10 16.84 -15.89
N ASP A 3 -5.09 15.96 -14.89
CA ASP A 3 -6.24 15.64 -14.04
C ASP A 3 -6.10 16.46 -12.74
N ASP A 4 -7.06 17.32 -12.46
CA ASP A 4 -7.08 18.20 -11.28
C ASP A 4 -8.01 17.68 -10.16
N ARG A 5 -8.59 16.48 -10.35
CA ARG A 5 -9.40 15.84 -9.32
C ARG A 5 -8.58 15.52 -8.08
N LEU A 6 -9.18 15.63 -6.92
CA LEU A 6 -8.55 15.24 -5.67
C LEU A 6 -8.52 13.71 -5.55
N LEU A 7 -7.33 13.13 -5.39
CA LEU A 7 -7.17 11.69 -5.08
C LEU A 7 -7.59 11.43 -3.63
N VAL A 8 -8.56 10.51 -3.45
CA VAL A 8 -9.07 10.10 -2.14
C VAL A 8 -8.85 8.60 -1.94
N VAL A 9 -7.93 8.23 -1.06
CA VAL A 9 -7.69 6.84 -0.65
C VAL A 9 -8.45 6.56 0.63
N ILE A 10 -9.54 5.81 0.54
CA ILE A 10 -10.46 5.60 1.66
C ILE A 10 -10.92 4.13 1.75
N GLY A 11 -11.06 3.61 2.97
CA GLY A 11 -11.52 2.25 3.20
C GLY A 11 -11.31 1.76 4.62
N PRO A 12 -11.63 0.49 4.90
CA PRO A 12 -11.42 -0.12 6.21
C PRO A 12 -9.97 -0.02 6.70
N CYS A 13 -9.78 0.02 8.01
CA CYS A 13 -8.43 0.05 8.60
C CYS A 13 -7.62 -1.22 8.24
N SER A 14 -8.27 -2.38 8.29
CA SER A 14 -7.75 -3.69 7.85
C SER A 14 -8.88 -4.56 7.35
N ILE A 15 -8.64 -5.24 6.27
CA ILE A 15 -9.57 -6.27 5.77
C ILE A 15 -9.39 -7.53 6.62
N HIS A 16 -10.49 -8.01 7.20
CA HIS A 16 -10.56 -9.29 7.91
C HIS A 16 -11.72 -10.15 7.40
N ASP A 17 -12.71 -9.51 6.79
CA ASP A 17 -13.90 -10.15 6.21
C ASP A 17 -14.05 -9.74 4.73
N PRO A 18 -13.80 -10.66 3.77
CA PRO A 18 -13.94 -10.37 2.36
C PRO A 18 -15.37 -10.04 1.91
N VAL A 19 -16.39 -10.56 2.61
CA VAL A 19 -17.80 -10.29 2.28
C VAL A 19 -18.13 -8.84 2.62
N ALA A 20 -17.80 -8.42 3.84
CA ALA A 20 -17.97 -7.03 4.28
C ALA A 20 -17.13 -6.06 3.41
N ALA A 21 -15.94 -6.46 3.00
CA ALA A 21 -15.10 -5.65 2.11
C ALA A 21 -15.75 -5.44 0.73
N LYS A 22 -16.39 -6.45 0.16
CA LYS A 22 -17.13 -6.34 -1.12
C LYS A 22 -18.38 -5.47 -0.98
N GLU A 23 -19.10 -5.58 0.11
CA GLU A 23 -20.24 -4.69 0.41
C GLU A 23 -19.78 -3.24 0.50
N TYR A 24 -18.66 -2.98 1.20
CA TYR A 24 -18.05 -1.66 1.26
C TYR A 24 -17.65 -1.15 -0.13
N ALA A 25 -17.00 -1.99 -0.94
CA ALA A 25 -16.60 -1.66 -2.31
C ALA A 25 -17.81 -1.26 -3.18
N THR A 26 -18.94 -1.99 -3.07
CA THR A 26 -20.17 -1.67 -3.80
C THR A 26 -20.72 -0.29 -3.44
N ARG A 27 -20.74 0.05 -2.16
CA ARG A 27 -21.17 1.37 -1.69
C ARG A 27 -20.22 2.47 -2.13
N LEU A 28 -18.91 2.20 -2.08
CA LEU A 28 -17.90 3.17 -2.48
C LEU A 28 -17.91 3.42 -3.98
N LEU A 29 -18.18 2.39 -4.79
CA LEU A 29 -18.31 2.51 -6.24
C LEU A 29 -19.45 3.46 -6.63
N ALA A 30 -20.58 3.39 -5.94
CA ALA A 30 -21.69 4.31 -6.16
C ALA A 30 -21.28 5.78 -5.92
N LEU A 31 -20.55 6.04 -4.82
CA LEU A 31 -20.01 7.39 -4.53
C LEU A 31 -18.95 7.82 -5.55
N ARG A 32 -18.12 6.89 -6.01
CA ARG A 32 -17.12 7.16 -7.05
C ARG A 32 -17.77 7.63 -8.35
N GLU A 33 -18.86 7.01 -8.76
CA GLU A 33 -19.60 7.43 -9.95
C GLU A 33 -20.32 8.77 -9.77
N GLU A 34 -20.86 9.03 -8.58
CA GLU A 34 -21.52 10.30 -8.24
C GLU A 34 -20.51 11.47 -8.24
N LEU A 35 -19.29 11.26 -7.74
CA LEU A 35 -18.28 12.30 -7.51
C LEU A 35 -17.12 12.27 -8.51
N LYS A 36 -17.28 11.57 -9.63
CA LYS A 36 -16.19 11.29 -10.59
C LYS A 36 -15.58 12.52 -11.25
N ASP A 37 -16.28 13.63 -11.28
CA ASP A 37 -15.82 14.86 -11.91
C ASP A 37 -14.91 15.67 -10.95
N GLU A 38 -15.02 15.44 -9.63
CA GLU A 38 -14.24 16.15 -8.60
C GLU A 38 -13.21 15.26 -7.89
N LEU A 39 -13.52 13.96 -7.74
CA LEU A 39 -12.72 13.04 -6.95
C LEU A 39 -12.27 11.82 -7.76
N GLU A 40 -11.00 11.46 -7.60
CA GLU A 40 -10.53 10.12 -7.94
C GLU A 40 -10.51 9.27 -6.69
N ILE A 41 -11.52 8.44 -6.52
CA ILE A 41 -11.68 7.58 -5.34
C ILE A 41 -11.00 6.23 -5.56
N VAL A 42 -10.09 5.88 -4.67
CA VAL A 42 -9.37 4.61 -4.62
C VAL A 42 -9.69 3.90 -3.31
N MET A 43 -10.11 2.64 -3.35
CA MET A 43 -10.43 1.89 -2.14
C MET A 43 -9.16 1.46 -1.42
N ARG A 44 -9.05 1.81 -0.15
CA ARG A 44 -8.02 1.28 0.73
C ARG A 44 -8.32 -0.19 1.06
N VAL A 45 -7.38 -1.08 0.69
CA VAL A 45 -7.48 -2.53 0.89
C VAL A 45 -6.20 -3.02 1.60
N TYR A 46 -6.13 -2.81 2.89
CA TYR A 46 -4.97 -3.20 3.70
C TYR A 46 -5.21 -4.57 4.32
N PHE A 47 -4.39 -5.54 3.98
CA PHE A 47 -4.50 -6.93 4.43
C PHE A 47 -3.63 -7.27 5.63
N GLU A 48 -2.66 -6.44 5.95
CA GLU A 48 -1.64 -6.73 6.94
C GLU A 48 -1.58 -5.65 8.01
N LYS A 49 -1.11 -6.04 9.18
CA LYS A 49 -0.94 -5.17 10.34
C LYS A 49 0.51 -5.16 10.80
N PRO A 50 1.21 -4.00 10.70
CA PRO A 50 2.49 -3.87 11.35
C PRO A 50 2.30 -3.86 12.86
N ARG A 51 2.86 -4.86 13.55
CA ARG A 51 2.76 -4.98 15.01
C ARG A 51 4.05 -4.53 15.68
N THR A 52 3.91 -3.70 16.70
CA THR A 52 5.05 -3.30 17.55
C THR A 52 5.47 -4.45 18.47
N THR A 53 4.50 -5.26 18.91
CA THR A 53 4.72 -6.46 19.71
C THR A 53 4.07 -7.66 19.01
N VAL A 54 3.42 -8.55 19.74
CA VAL A 54 2.66 -9.69 19.20
C VAL A 54 1.20 -9.32 18.94
N GLY A 55 0.52 -10.06 18.07
CA GLY A 55 -0.88 -9.90 17.75
C GLY A 55 -1.19 -10.37 16.34
N TRP A 56 -2.48 -10.41 15.99
CA TRP A 56 -2.91 -10.77 14.64
C TRP A 56 -2.23 -9.89 13.58
N LYS A 57 -1.56 -10.53 12.63
CA LYS A 57 -0.74 -9.84 11.59
C LYS A 57 -1.53 -9.45 10.35
N GLY A 58 -2.79 -9.83 10.27
CA GLY A 58 -3.66 -9.53 9.16
C GLY A 58 -4.13 -10.77 8.40
N LEU A 59 -5.03 -10.54 7.42
CA LEU A 59 -5.71 -11.60 6.68
C LEU A 59 -4.75 -12.51 5.90
N ILE A 60 -3.65 -11.98 5.38
CA ILE A 60 -2.70 -12.82 4.64
C ILE A 60 -2.01 -13.83 5.58
N ASN A 61 -1.58 -13.38 6.75
CA ASN A 61 -0.81 -14.22 7.66
C ASN A 61 -1.68 -15.21 8.44
N ASP A 62 -2.89 -14.81 8.79
CA ASP A 62 -3.82 -15.61 9.59
C ASP A 62 -5.27 -15.29 9.19
N PRO A 63 -5.74 -15.85 8.04
CA PRO A 63 -7.03 -15.49 7.46
C PRO A 63 -8.23 -15.91 8.31
N HIS A 64 -8.06 -16.92 9.16
CA HIS A 64 -9.13 -17.46 10.00
C HIS A 64 -9.12 -16.91 11.44
N MET A 65 -8.09 -16.09 11.79
CA MET A 65 -7.92 -15.49 13.14
C MET A 65 -7.86 -16.54 14.25
N ASP A 66 -7.33 -17.72 13.96
CA ASP A 66 -7.26 -18.88 14.85
C ASP A 66 -5.82 -19.33 15.15
N ASN A 67 -4.83 -18.55 14.69
CA ASN A 67 -3.39 -18.84 14.75
C ASN A 67 -2.98 -20.11 13.95
N SER A 68 -3.78 -20.50 12.97
CA SER A 68 -3.42 -21.61 12.07
C SER A 68 -2.38 -21.19 11.02
N PHE A 69 -2.22 -19.87 10.79
CA PHE A 69 -1.27 -19.29 9.84
C PHE A 69 -1.36 -19.88 8.44
N GLN A 70 -2.57 -20.09 7.93
CA GLN A 70 -2.84 -20.58 6.57
C GLN A 70 -2.51 -19.51 5.52
N ILE A 71 -1.21 -19.14 5.42
CA ILE A 71 -0.74 -18.00 4.60
C ILE A 71 -1.08 -18.19 3.12
N ASN A 72 -1.00 -19.42 2.60
CA ASN A 72 -1.36 -19.70 1.22
C ASN A 72 -2.84 -19.39 0.93
N ASP A 73 -3.71 -19.67 1.87
CA ASP A 73 -5.13 -19.32 1.74
C ASP A 73 -5.34 -17.82 1.89
N GLY A 74 -4.63 -17.19 2.84
CA GLY A 74 -4.64 -15.74 3.00
C GLY A 74 -4.24 -15.01 1.72
N LEU A 75 -3.18 -15.44 1.03
CA LEU A 75 -2.75 -14.87 -0.25
C LEU A 75 -3.80 -15.05 -1.35
N ARG A 76 -4.43 -16.23 -1.45
CA ARG A 76 -5.48 -16.49 -2.43
C ARG A 76 -6.73 -15.64 -2.17
N ILE A 77 -7.15 -15.54 -0.90
CA ILE A 77 -8.29 -14.72 -0.50
C ILE A 77 -8.02 -13.24 -0.80
N ALA A 78 -6.84 -12.74 -0.43
CA ALA A 78 -6.45 -11.36 -0.68
C ALA A 78 -6.41 -11.04 -2.19
N ARG A 79 -5.77 -11.88 -3.01
CA ARG A 79 -5.71 -11.70 -4.45
C ARG A 79 -7.10 -11.79 -5.10
N LYS A 80 -7.94 -12.75 -4.68
CA LYS A 80 -9.31 -12.88 -5.19
C LYS A 80 -10.15 -11.63 -4.88
N LEU A 81 -10.04 -11.10 -3.66
CA LEU A 81 -10.74 -9.88 -3.29
C LEU A 81 -10.28 -8.68 -4.13
N LEU A 82 -8.98 -8.53 -4.35
CA LEU A 82 -8.45 -7.47 -5.21
C LEU A 82 -8.94 -7.58 -6.66
N LEU A 83 -8.99 -8.80 -7.20
CA LEU A 83 -9.57 -9.05 -8.53
C LEU A 83 -11.03 -8.62 -8.58
N ASP A 84 -11.85 -9.04 -7.61
CA ASP A 84 -13.27 -8.70 -7.56
C ASP A 84 -13.49 -7.18 -7.46
N ILE A 85 -12.66 -6.47 -6.69
CA ILE A 85 -12.72 -5.01 -6.54
C ILE A 85 -12.34 -4.33 -7.86
N ASN A 86 -11.24 -4.72 -8.50
CA ASN A 86 -10.80 -4.15 -9.78
C ASN A 86 -11.79 -4.45 -10.91
N ASP A 87 -12.33 -5.68 -10.97
CA ASP A 87 -13.33 -6.07 -11.96
C ASP A 87 -14.63 -5.24 -11.85
N SER A 88 -14.95 -4.75 -10.65
CA SER A 88 -16.08 -3.82 -10.45
C SER A 88 -15.82 -2.40 -10.97
N GLY A 89 -14.59 -2.09 -11.36
CA GLY A 89 -14.17 -0.75 -11.81
C GLY A 89 -13.66 0.15 -10.67
N LEU A 90 -13.45 -0.39 -9.46
CA LEU A 90 -12.93 0.35 -8.32
C LEU A 90 -11.42 0.10 -8.16
N PRO A 91 -10.54 1.12 -8.32
CA PRO A 91 -9.12 0.96 -8.09
C PRO A 91 -8.81 0.70 -6.61
N ALA A 92 -7.76 -0.10 -6.35
CA ALA A 92 -7.37 -0.52 -5.01
C ALA A 92 -6.03 0.08 -4.56
N ALA A 93 -5.93 0.40 -3.27
CA ALA A 93 -4.73 0.89 -2.62
C ALA A 93 -4.27 -0.05 -1.50
N GLY A 94 -2.98 -0.35 -1.43
CA GLY A 94 -2.39 -1.23 -0.43
C GLY A 94 -1.28 -0.59 0.40
N GLU A 95 -0.80 -1.31 1.41
CA GLU A 95 0.42 -1.00 2.15
C GLU A 95 1.41 -2.15 1.96
N PHE A 96 2.65 -1.83 1.63
CA PHE A 96 3.69 -2.82 1.41
C PHE A 96 4.54 -2.93 2.69
N LEU A 97 4.42 -4.07 3.39
CA LEU A 97 5.10 -4.31 4.66
C LEU A 97 6.30 -5.25 4.53
N ASP A 98 6.33 -6.07 3.49
CA ASP A 98 7.42 -7.00 3.19
C ASP A 98 7.79 -6.99 1.70
N MET A 99 8.80 -7.80 1.34
CA MET A 99 9.36 -7.82 -0.02
C MET A 99 8.79 -8.96 -0.88
N ILE A 100 8.00 -9.87 -0.31
CA ILE A 100 7.50 -11.08 -0.97
C ILE A 100 6.05 -10.92 -1.39
N THR A 101 5.18 -10.49 -0.47
CA THR A 101 3.74 -10.27 -0.71
C THR A 101 3.46 -9.39 -1.93
N PRO A 102 4.23 -8.30 -2.21
CA PRO A 102 4.02 -7.47 -3.40
C PRO A 102 4.12 -8.24 -4.71
N GLN A 103 4.90 -9.32 -4.79
CA GLN A 103 5.00 -10.15 -6.00
C GLN A 103 3.67 -10.83 -6.37
N TYR A 104 2.79 -11.02 -5.39
CA TYR A 104 1.48 -11.66 -5.58
C TYR A 104 0.33 -10.67 -5.73
N LEU A 105 0.51 -9.40 -5.36
CA LEU A 105 -0.59 -8.44 -5.22
C LEU A 105 -0.36 -7.09 -5.91
N ALA A 106 0.90 -6.68 -6.15
CA ALA A 106 1.19 -5.32 -6.62
C ALA A 106 0.63 -5.00 -8.01
N ASP A 107 0.44 -6.00 -8.86
CA ASP A 107 -0.17 -5.87 -10.19
C ASP A 107 -1.66 -5.48 -10.13
N LEU A 108 -2.29 -5.59 -8.97
CA LEU A 108 -3.69 -5.22 -8.72
C LEU A 108 -3.84 -3.94 -7.87
N MET A 109 -2.73 -3.26 -7.58
CA MET A 109 -2.71 -2.03 -6.79
C MET A 109 -2.55 -0.81 -7.68
N SER A 110 -3.43 0.18 -7.52
CA SER A 110 -3.35 1.47 -8.21
C SER A 110 -2.58 2.53 -7.40
N TRP A 111 -2.36 2.28 -6.12
CA TRP A 111 -1.60 3.12 -5.21
C TRP A 111 -1.04 2.29 -4.05
N GLY A 112 0.13 2.64 -3.55
CA GLY A 112 0.77 1.94 -2.44
C GLY A 112 1.31 2.86 -1.36
N ALA A 113 1.37 2.38 -0.12
CA ALA A 113 1.98 3.09 1.00
C ALA A 113 3.17 2.33 1.58
N ILE A 114 4.18 3.08 2.02
CA ILE A 114 5.24 2.60 2.90
C ILE A 114 5.01 3.19 4.30
N GLY A 115 5.01 2.33 5.30
CA GLY A 115 4.73 2.70 6.69
C GLY A 115 5.85 3.53 7.33
N ALA A 116 5.52 4.32 8.35
CA ALA A 116 6.50 5.18 9.05
C ALA A 116 7.68 4.40 9.65
N ARG A 117 7.47 3.14 10.06
CA ARG A 117 8.55 2.29 10.62
C ARG A 117 9.47 1.72 9.54
N THR A 118 9.06 1.76 8.28
CA THR A 118 9.79 1.17 7.14
C THR A 118 10.25 2.22 6.13
N THR A 119 9.88 3.48 6.29
CA THR A 119 10.33 4.59 5.44
C THR A 119 11.87 4.75 5.44
N GLU A 120 12.54 4.43 6.55
CA GLU A 120 14.01 4.43 6.65
C GLU A 120 14.65 3.21 5.99
N SER A 121 13.89 2.13 5.80
CA SER A 121 14.40 0.85 5.32
C SER A 121 14.81 0.93 3.85
N GLN A 122 16.08 0.60 3.57
CA GLN A 122 16.60 0.54 2.21
C GLN A 122 15.81 -0.42 1.33
N VAL A 123 15.49 -1.62 1.82
CA VAL A 123 14.77 -2.63 1.02
C VAL A 123 13.36 -2.17 0.62
N HIS A 124 12.70 -1.36 1.44
CA HIS A 124 11.39 -0.79 1.07
C HIS A 124 11.51 0.35 0.05
N ARG A 125 12.60 1.11 0.07
CA ARG A 125 12.91 2.12 -0.96
C ARG A 125 13.25 1.46 -2.29
N GLU A 126 14.01 0.37 -2.26
CA GLU A 126 14.32 -0.46 -3.42
C GLU A 126 13.04 -1.09 -4.01
N LEU A 127 12.16 -1.66 -3.15
CA LEU A 127 10.86 -2.16 -3.57
C LEU A 127 10.07 -1.08 -4.29
N ALA A 128 9.91 0.09 -3.67
CA ALA A 128 9.15 1.20 -4.23
C ALA A 128 9.68 1.66 -5.58
N SER A 129 11.02 1.60 -5.81
CA SER A 129 11.65 1.96 -7.08
C SER A 129 11.23 1.08 -8.26
N GLY A 130 10.69 -0.11 -7.99
CA GLY A 130 10.24 -1.08 -9.00
C GLY A 130 8.73 -1.24 -9.11
N LEU A 131 7.95 -0.53 -8.31
CA LEU A 131 6.49 -0.59 -8.38
C LEU A 131 5.95 0.26 -9.54
N SER A 132 4.90 -0.24 -10.19
CA SER A 132 4.25 0.43 -11.33
C SER A 132 3.14 1.40 -10.91
N CYS A 133 2.91 1.58 -9.61
CA CYS A 133 1.92 2.51 -9.08
C CYS A 133 2.60 3.63 -8.28
N PRO A 134 1.93 4.77 -8.07
CA PRO A 134 2.38 5.80 -7.14
C PRO A 134 2.56 5.24 -5.73
N VAL A 135 3.61 5.69 -5.02
CA VAL A 135 3.93 5.23 -3.66
C VAL A 135 4.05 6.41 -2.70
N GLY A 136 3.23 6.38 -1.66
CA GLY A 136 3.30 7.33 -0.57
C GLY A 136 4.20 6.83 0.57
N PHE A 137 5.23 7.60 0.92
CA PHE A 137 6.08 7.34 2.08
C PHE A 137 5.57 8.13 3.29
N LYS A 138 5.21 7.43 4.36
CA LYS A 138 4.83 8.09 5.61
C LYS A 138 6.07 8.71 6.26
N ASN A 139 5.91 9.90 6.84
CA ASN A 139 6.96 10.52 7.64
C ASN A 139 7.36 9.63 8.82
N GLY A 140 8.49 9.89 9.45
CA GLY A 140 8.98 9.16 10.62
C GLY A 140 7.94 9.09 11.75
N THR A 141 8.08 8.13 12.64
CA THR A 141 7.14 7.93 13.76
C THR A 141 7.12 9.11 14.73
N ASP A 142 8.18 9.91 14.75
CA ASP A 142 8.33 11.15 15.51
C ASP A 142 7.69 12.39 14.84
N GLY A 143 7.26 12.26 13.58
CA GLY A 143 6.73 13.34 12.76
C GLY A 143 7.72 13.94 11.78
N THR A 144 9.00 13.50 11.78
CA THR A 144 10.06 14.03 10.91
C THR A 144 9.78 13.74 9.44
N ILE A 145 9.71 14.80 8.62
CA ILE A 145 9.44 14.73 7.18
C ILE A 145 10.69 14.34 6.39
N LYS A 146 11.88 14.77 6.84
CA LYS A 146 13.15 14.56 6.13
C LYS A 146 13.36 13.11 5.68
N VAL A 147 13.04 12.14 6.53
CA VAL A 147 13.22 10.72 6.21
C VAL A 147 12.34 10.26 5.03
N ALA A 148 11.16 10.85 4.87
CA ALA A 148 10.28 10.57 3.73
C ALA A 148 10.80 11.23 2.44
N ILE A 149 11.37 12.43 2.52
CA ILE A 149 12.05 13.09 1.40
C ILE A 149 13.24 12.25 0.92
N ASP A 150 14.07 11.78 1.84
CA ASP A 150 15.21 10.91 1.53
C ASP A 150 14.73 9.58 0.88
N ALA A 151 13.60 9.04 1.34
CA ALA A 151 13.00 7.84 0.78
C ALA A 151 12.50 8.04 -0.66
N ILE A 152 11.82 9.16 -0.94
CA ILE A 152 11.36 9.52 -2.29
C ILE A 152 12.54 9.65 -3.24
N ASN A 153 13.59 10.37 -2.83
CA ASN A 153 14.79 10.54 -3.65
C ASN A 153 15.47 9.19 -3.96
N ALA A 154 15.54 8.30 -2.95
CA ALA A 154 16.09 6.97 -3.14
C ALA A 154 15.21 6.13 -4.08
N ALA A 155 13.89 6.08 -3.85
CA ALA A 155 12.96 5.30 -4.69
C ALA A 155 12.85 5.83 -6.12
N GLY A 156 13.11 7.12 -6.35
CA GLY A 156 13.15 7.73 -7.68
C GLY A 156 14.36 7.31 -8.52
N ALA A 157 15.39 6.73 -7.91
CA ALA A 157 16.60 6.26 -8.61
C ALA A 157 16.50 4.78 -9.01
N PRO A 158 17.27 4.35 -10.04
CA PRO A 158 17.44 2.93 -10.36
C PRO A 158 18.17 2.18 -9.26
N HIS A 159 17.77 0.92 -9.02
CA HIS A 159 18.40 0.03 -8.04
C HIS A 159 18.69 -1.35 -8.62
N CYS A 160 19.69 -2.03 -8.03
CA CYS A 160 19.99 -3.44 -8.29
C CYS A 160 20.11 -4.16 -6.95
N PHE A 161 19.25 -5.15 -6.69
CA PHE A 161 19.18 -5.83 -5.40
C PHE A 161 18.68 -7.27 -5.52
N LEU A 162 18.84 -8.05 -4.45
CA LEU A 162 18.31 -9.40 -4.34
C LEU A 162 16.84 -9.36 -3.90
N SER A 163 15.98 -10.03 -4.65
CA SER A 163 14.58 -10.21 -4.31
C SER A 163 14.08 -11.56 -4.80
N VAL A 164 12.77 -11.74 -4.84
CA VAL A 164 12.12 -12.97 -5.32
C VAL A 164 11.32 -12.71 -6.59
N THR A 165 11.25 -13.69 -7.45
CA THR A 165 10.33 -13.70 -8.60
C THR A 165 8.92 -14.09 -8.14
N LYS A 166 7.92 -13.92 -9.03
CA LYS A 166 6.54 -14.43 -8.81
C LYS A 166 6.48 -15.94 -8.59
N TRP A 167 7.51 -16.68 -9.01
CA TRP A 167 7.65 -18.13 -8.82
C TRP A 167 8.32 -18.52 -7.50
N GLY A 168 8.67 -17.53 -6.66
CA GLY A 168 9.32 -17.75 -5.37
C GLY A 168 10.83 -18.05 -5.47
N HIS A 169 11.44 -17.84 -6.61
CA HIS A 169 12.89 -18.02 -6.78
C HIS A 169 13.63 -16.72 -6.48
N SER A 170 14.75 -16.82 -5.78
CA SER A 170 15.66 -15.68 -5.61
C SER A 170 16.21 -15.21 -6.94
N ALA A 171 16.27 -13.89 -7.13
CA ALA A 171 16.76 -13.28 -8.34
C ALA A 171 17.43 -11.94 -8.07
N ILE A 172 18.34 -11.54 -8.95
CA ILE A 172 18.82 -10.17 -9.03
C ILE A 172 17.77 -9.35 -9.78
N VAL A 173 17.28 -8.30 -9.14
CA VAL A 173 16.27 -7.40 -9.69
C VAL A 173 16.90 -6.05 -10.00
N ASN A 174 16.65 -5.54 -11.21
CA ASN A 174 17.02 -4.19 -11.61
C ASN A 174 15.73 -3.38 -11.78
N THR A 175 15.70 -2.18 -11.23
CA THR A 175 14.57 -1.25 -11.32
C THR A 175 15.01 0.02 -12.03
N SER A 176 14.05 0.76 -12.58
CA SER A 176 14.29 2.03 -13.28
C SER A 176 14.13 3.26 -12.39
N GLY A 177 13.64 3.08 -11.16
CA GLY A 177 13.17 4.15 -10.29
C GLY A 177 11.67 4.44 -10.50
N ASN A 178 11.03 4.99 -9.47
CA ASN A 178 9.62 5.37 -9.46
C ASN A 178 9.50 6.88 -9.23
N GLY A 179 9.19 7.63 -10.28
CA GLY A 179 9.02 9.09 -10.23
C GLY A 179 7.71 9.57 -9.59
N ASP A 180 6.78 8.67 -9.29
CA ASP A 180 5.47 8.99 -8.73
C ASP A 180 5.40 8.78 -7.20
N CYS A 181 6.55 8.85 -6.53
CA CYS A 181 6.64 8.80 -5.08
C CYS A 181 6.27 10.14 -4.44
N HIS A 182 5.61 10.10 -3.28
CA HIS A 182 5.19 11.30 -2.54
C HIS A 182 5.16 11.06 -1.03
N ILE A 183 4.96 12.14 -0.25
CA ILE A 183 4.91 12.07 1.21
C ILE A 183 3.48 11.84 1.68
N ILE A 184 3.34 11.05 2.75
CA ILE A 184 2.11 10.95 3.55
C ILE A 184 2.38 11.61 4.90
N LEU A 185 1.70 12.71 5.18
CA LEU A 185 1.79 13.42 6.46
C LEU A 185 0.90 12.73 7.50
N ARG A 186 1.49 11.82 8.27
CA ARG A 186 0.78 11.07 9.31
C ARG A 186 0.89 11.64 10.73
N GLY A 187 1.68 12.71 10.89
CA GLY A 187 2.01 13.27 12.20
C GLY A 187 3.00 12.43 13.00
N GLY A 188 3.29 12.90 14.20
CA GLY A 188 4.02 12.22 15.26
C GLY A 188 3.19 12.24 16.54
N LYS A 189 3.70 12.92 17.60
CA LYS A 189 2.90 13.25 18.79
C LYS A 189 1.84 14.31 18.47
N GLU A 190 2.19 15.23 17.55
CA GLU A 190 1.31 16.28 17.06
C GLU A 190 1.07 16.13 15.57
N PRO A 191 -0.04 16.70 15.01
CA PRO A 191 -0.28 16.77 13.57
C PRO A 191 0.82 17.58 12.86
N ASN A 192 1.16 17.23 11.60
CA ASN A 192 2.22 17.89 10.83
C ASN A 192 1.80 18.31 9.41
N TYR A 193 0.53 18.60 9.19
CA TYR A 193 -0.03 18.94 7.87
C TYR A 193 -0.35 20.43 7.71
N SER A 194 0.09 21.29 8.62
CA SER A 194 -0.05 22.75 8.45
C SER A 194 1.06 23.32 7.57
N ALA A 195 0.84 24.49 6.98
CA ALA A 195 1.83 25.19 6.16
C ALA A 195 3.18 25.47 6.85
N LYS A 196 3.24 25.40 8.18
CA LYS A 196 4.49 25.52 8.92
C LYS A 196 5.34 24.24 8.88
N HIS A 197 4.72 23.08 8.60
CA HIS A 197 5.39 21.79 8.66
C HIS A 197 5.83 21.30 7.27
N VAL A 198 5.26 21.89 6.21
CA VAL A 198 5.53 21.60 4.80
C VAL A 198 6.34 22.74 4.17
#